data_19fb4cfd6b55277a229fbbdd0958bc47
#
_entry.id   19fb4cfd6b55277a229fbbdd0958bc47
#
_cell.length_a   1.000
_cell.length_b   1.000
_cell.length_c   1.000
_cell.angle_alpha   90.00
_cell.angle_beta   90.00
_cell.angle_gamma   90.00
#
_symmetry.space_group_name_H-M   'P 1'
#
loop_
_entity.id
_entity.type
_entity.pdbx_description
1 polymer ?
#
loop_
_entity_poly.entity_id
_entity_poly.type
_entity_poly.pdbx_seq_one_letter_code
_entity_poly.pdbx_strand_id
1 'polypeptide(L)'
;MEQPIQRLWIVTELFPPDETSTSYILGEIANAMAKKYCVGVICGPEIYDKRKALDINNKFNLDESIEAHRAKGADLDKNTTKGKILSFLLMSQRMIALVKQYVGQGDKVLMVTNPAPLVLLMSRQKRRLKFEWHILVHDVFPENTIPAGLKMPM
;
A
#
# COMPACT_ATOMS: atom_id res chain seq x y z
N MET A 1 -24.09 -25.02 -2.67
CA MET A 1 -23.20 -24.32 -3.65
C MET A 1 -22.30 -23.41 -2.83
N GLU A 2 -21.04 -23.79 -2.69
CA GLU A 2 -20.04 -22.90 -2.06
C GLU A 2 -19.88 -21.68 -2.98
N GLN A 3 -20.08 -20.49 -2.42
CA GLN A 3 -19.80 -19.26 -3.17
C GLN A 3 -18.29 -19.21 -3.44
N PRO A 4 -17.85 -18.84 -4.65
CA PRO A 4 -16.43 -18.71 -4.94
C PRO A 4 -15.81 -17.74 -3.95
N ILE A 5 -14.73 -18.17 -3.29
CA ILE A 5 -14.02 -17.35 -2.31
C ILE A 5 -13.58 -16.08 -3.01
N GLN A 6 -14.18 -14.96 -2.60
CA GLN A 6 -13.93 -13.67 -3.22
C GLN A 6 -12.52 -13.19 -2.83
N ARG A 7 -11.77 -12.70 -3.80
CA ARG A 7 -10.39 -12.21 -3.58
C ARG A 7 -10.41 -10.76 -3.12
N LEU A 8 -9.62 -10.47 -2.09
CA LEU A 8 -9.38 -9.11 -1.58
C LEU A 8 -7.89 -8.77 -1.70
N TRP A 9 -7.60 -7.68 -2.36
CA TRP A 9 -6.25 -7.12 -2.48
C TRP A 9 -6.07 -5.92 -1.57
N ILE A 10 -5.05 -5.91 -0.72
CA ILE A 10 -4.64 -4.74 0.05
C ILE A 10 -3.47 -4.09 -0.69
N VAL A 11 -3.61 -2.82 -1.06
CA VAL A 11 -2.59 -2.07 -1.80
C VAL A 11 -2.08 -0.93 -0.94
N THR A 12 -0.83 -1.01 -0.51
CA THR A 12 -0.21 -0.08 0.44
C THR A 12 1.30 0.00 0.23
N GLU A 13 1.92 1.14 0.52
CA GLU A 13 3.39 1.23 0.52
C GLU A 13 3.98 0.49 1.72
N LEU A 14 3.37 0.62 2.90
CA LEU A 14 3.86 0.10 4.17
C LEU A 14 3.05 -1.13 4.60
N PHE A 15 3.74 -2.24 4.82
CA PHE A 15 3.14 -3.50 5.27
C PHE A 15 4.14 -4.29 6.12
N PRO A 16 3.71 -5.13 7.09
CA PRO A 16 4.62 -5.93 7.89
C PRO A 16 5.69 -6.65 7.05
N PRO A 17 6.98 -6.66 7.48
CA PRO A 17 7.46 -6.37 8.83
C PRO A 17 7.85 -4.91 9.10
N ASP A 18 7.44 -3.92 8.31
CA ASP A 18 7.74 -2.51 8.60
C ASP A 18 7.17 -2.08 9.95
N GLU A 19 7.97 -1.43 10.81
CA GLU A 19 7.59 -0.99 12.15
C GLU A 19 6.88 0.37 12.17
N THR A 20 5.80 0.50 11.40
CA THR A 20 4.97 1.71 11.40
C THR A 20 3.56 1.40 11.88
N SER A 21 2.87 2.40 12.45
CA SER A 21 1.48 2.25 12.86
C SER A 21 0.56 1.83 11.69
N THR A 22 0.79 2.38 10.52
CA THR A 22 0.05 2.02 9.29
C THR A 22 0.27 0.56 8.92
N SER A 23 1.51 0.09 8.94
CA SER A 23 1.86 -1.30 8.66
C SER A 23 1.18 -2.25 9.64
N TYR A 24 1.24 -1.95 10.94
CA TYR A 24 0.58 -2.75 11.98
C TYR A 24 -0.94 -2.84 11.76
N ILE A 25 -1.61 -1.70 11.58
CA ILE A 25 -3.06 -1.64 11.37
C ILE A 25 -3.47 -2.43 10.13
N LEU A 26 -2.73 -2.29 9.02
CA LEU A 26 -3.03 -3.01 7.79
C LEU A 26 -2.76 -4.51 7.90
N GLY A 27 -1.76 -4.92 8.68
CA GLY A 27 -1.53 -6.32 9.02
C GLY A 27 -2.70 -6.92 9.80
N GLU A 28 -3.22 -6.21 10.82
CA GLU A 28 -4.39 -6.65 11.58
C GLU A 28 -5.65 -6.72 10.69
N ILE A 29 -5.84 -5.74 9.80
CA ILE A 29 -6.94 -5.77 8.81
C ILE A 29 -6.79 -6.99 7.89
N ALA A 30 -5.59 -7.28 7.39
CA ALA A 30 -5.32 -8.43 6.53
C ALA A 30 -5.66 -9.74 7.23
N ASN A 31 -5.19 -9.94 8.47
CA ASN A 31 -5.49 -11.11 9.30
C ASN A 31 -7.00 -11.27 9.55
N ALA A 32 -7.70 -10.18 9.85
CA ALA A 32 -9.15 -10.22 10.05
C ALA A 32 -9.90 -10.57 8.77
N MET A 33 -9.45 -10.07 7.62
CA MET A 33 -10.07 -10.32 6.31
C MET A 33 -9.76 -11.71 5.76
N ALA A 34 -8.61 -12.31 6.11
CA ALA A 34 -8.23 -13.67 5.68
C ALA A 34 -9.25 -14.73 6.15
N LYS A 35 -10.03 -14.45 7.21
CA LYS A 35 -11.11 -15.32 7.67
C LYS A 35 -12.29 -15.43 6.70
N LYS A 36 -12.44 -14.49 5.75
CA LYS A 36 -13.60 -14.41 4.84
C LYS A 36 -13.21 -14.32 3.37
N TYR A 37 -12.00 -13.88 3.07
CA TYR A 37 -11.51 -13.62 1.71
C TYR A 37 -10.20 -14.34 1.48
N CYS A 38 -9.89 -14.64 0.22
CA CYS A 38 -8.53 -14.93 -0.19
C CYS A 38 -7.76 -13.60 -0.27
N VAL A 39 -6.94 -13.31 0.73
CA VAL A 39 -6.24 -12.02 0.85
C VAL A 39 -4.89 -12.06 0.18
N GLY A 40 -4.67 -11.14 -0.78
CA GLY A 40 -3.36 -10.82 -1.32
C GLY A 40 -2.96 -9.39 -0.96
N VAL A 41 -1.68 -9.13 -0.84
CA VAL A 41 -1.16 -7.80 -0.52
C VAL A 41 -0.17 -7.36 -1.59
N ILE A 42 -0.33 -6.15 -2.10
CA ILE A 42 0.63 -5.49 -2.99
C ILE A 42 1.23 -4.33 -2.22
N CYS A 43 2.52 -4.41 -1.90
CA CYS A 43 3.16 -3.44 -1.01
C CYS A 43 4.55 -3.00 -1.48
N GLY A 44 5.11 -2.03 -0.78
CA GLY A 44 6.47 -1.57 -0.95
C GLY A 44 7.52 -2.59 -0.54
N PRO A 45 8.81 -2.23 -0.56
CA PRO A 45 9.91 -3.09 -0.13
C PRO A 45 9.82 -3.36 1.38
N GLU A 46 10.48 -4.41 1.83
CA GLU A 46 10.45 -4.91 3.21
C GLU A 46 11.01 -3.92 4.25
N ILE A 47 11.84 -2.98 3.83
CA ILE A 47 12.45 -1.97 4.70
C ILE A 47 12.22 -0.60 4.07
N TYR A 48 11.27 0.14 4.63
CA TYR A 48 10.99 1.49 4.20
C TYR A 48 12.12 2.45 4.59
N ASP A 49 12.66 2.33 5.80
CA ASP A 49 13.81 3.11 6.28
C ASP A 49 15.02 2.21 6.53
N LYS A 50 15.96 2.24 5.60
CA LYS A 50 17.23 1.48 5.70
C LYS A 50 18.06 1.82 6.96
N ARG A 51 17.73 2.90 7.67
CA ARG A 51 18.43 3.33 8.90
C ARG A 51 17.90 2.66 10.17
N LYS A 52 16.71 2.09 10.12
CA LYS A 52 16.14 1.31 11.22
C LYS A 52 16.44 -0.16 10.97
N ALA A 53 17.43 -0.69 11.67
CA ALA A 53 17.58 -2.14 11.76
C ALA A 53 16.30 -2.71 12.36
N LEU A 54 15.70 -3.68 11.68
CA LEU A 54 14.54 -4.39 12.19
C LEU A 54 14.89 -4.99 13.55
N ASP A 55 14.17 -4.64 14.59
CA ASP A 55 14.25 -5.36 15.85
C ASP A 55 13.63 -6.74 15.62
N ILE A 56 14.51 -7.75 15.49
CA ILE A 56 14.18 -9.13 15.14
C ILE A 56 13.17 -9.75 16.14
N ASN A 57 13.03 -9.14 17.32
CA ASN A 57 12.15 -9.63 18.37
C ASN A 57 10.68 -9.24 18.20
N ASN A 58 10.35 -8.33 17.33
CA ASN A 58 8.96 -7.85 17.12
C ASN A 58 8.41 -8.33 15.77
N LYS A 59 8.35 -9.65 15.57
CA LYS A 59 7.73 -10.21 14.37
C LYS A 59 6.20 -10.06 14.45
N PHE A 60 5.65 -9.26 13.54
CA PHE A 60 4.21 -9.25 13.31
C PHE A 60 3.75 -10.65 12.87
N ASN A 61 2.76 -11.21 13.57
CA ASN A 61 2.21 -12.52 13.23
C ASN A 61 1.19 -12.39 12.12
N LEU A 62 1.64 -12.52 10.88
CA LEU A 62 0.78 -12.51 9.70
C LEU A 62 0.25 -13.93 9.44
N ASP A 63 -1.04 -14.05 9.09
CA ASP A 63 -1.65 -15.31 8.71
C ASP A 63 -0.94 -15.90 7.48
N GLU A 64 -0.61 -17.20 7.55
CA GLU A 64 0.17 -17.88 6.52
C GLU A 64 -0.53 -17.96 5.16
N SER A 65 -1.85 -17.79 5.12
CA SER A 65 -2.63 -17.75 3.88
C SER A 65 -2.50 -16.45 3.10
N ILE A 66 -1.91 -15.40 3.71
CA ILE A 66 -1.77 -14.09 3.10
C ILE A 66 -0.50 -14.02 2.26
N GLU A 67 -0.67 -13.80 0.97
CA GLU A 67 0.44 -13.68 0.02
C GLU A 67 0.82 -12.21 -0.22
N ALA A 68 2.06 -11.81 0.13
CA ALA A 68 2.54 -10.44 -0.05
C ALA A 68 3.46 -10.31 -1.29
N HIS A 69 3.01 -9.55 -2.27
CA HIS A 69 3.77 -9.20 -3.48
C HIS A 69 4.43 -7.83 -3.29
N ARG A 70 5.76 -7.81 -3.20
CA ARG A 70 6.52 -6.60 -2.88
C ARG A 70 7.09 -5.92 -4.12
N ALA A 71 6.84 -4.62 -4.24
CA ALA A 71 7.50 -3.79 -5.23
C ALA A 71 8.97 -3.55 -4.84
N LYS A 72 9.87 -3.65 -5.80
CA LYS A 72 11.29 -3.36 -5.56
C LYS A 72 11.48 -1.90 -5.15
N GLY A 73 12.32 -1.65 -4.15
CA GLY A 73 12.68 -0.30 -3.72
C GLY A 73 13.36 0.51 -4.83
N ALA A 74 13.17 1.83 -4.81
CA ALA A 74 13.94 2.74 -5.65
C ALA A 74 15.16 3.23 -4.86
N ASP A 75 16.35 2.98 -5.39
CA ASP A 75 17.62 3.41 -4.77
C ASP A 75 17.94 4.85 -5.19
N LEU A 76 17.04 5.77 -4.79
CA LEU A 76 17.17 7.20 -5.08
C LEU A 76 17.49 7.97 -3.81
N ASP A 77 18.25 9.05 -3.96
CA ASP A 77 18.54 9.95 -2.84
C ASP A 77 17.26 10.63 -2.33
N LYS A 78 16.77 10.16 -1.21
CA LYS A 78 15.56 10.68 -0.54
C LYS A 78 15.81 11.98 0.23
N ASN A 79 17.04 12.51 0.24
CA ASN A 79 17.35 13.76 0.94
C ASN A 79 16.96 14.99 0.14
N THR A 80 16.78 14.88 -1.16
CA THR A 80 16.34 15.98 -2.03
C THR A 80 14.84 15.89 -2.32
N THR A 81 14.16 17.04 -2.43
CA THR A 81 12.73 17.09 -2.79
C THR A 81 12.45 16.41 -4.13
N LYS A 82 13.31 16.61 -5.12
CA LYS A 82 13.20 15.96 -6.44
C LYS A 82 13.36 14.46 -6.34
N GLY A 83 14.31 13.97 -5.54
CA GLY A 83 14.52 12.55 -5.30
C GLY A 83 13.34 11.89 -4.61
N LYS A 84 12.71 12.57 -3.64
CA LYS A 84 11.47 12.09 -2.99
C LYS A 84 10.31 11.94 -3.98
N ILE A 85 10.06 12.97 -4.80
CA ILE A 85 8.98 12.95 -5.80
C ILE A 85 9.22 11.81 -6.80
N LEU A 86 10.44 11.68 -7.31
CA LEU A 86 10.79 10.62 -8.26
C LEU A 86 10.67 9.23 -7.64
N SER A 87 11.07 9.08 -6.37
CA SER A 87 10.92 7.83 -5.62
C SER A 87 9.45 7.42 -5.49
N PHE A 88 8.56 8.36 -5.14
CA PHE A 88 7.12 8.09 -5.06
C PHE A 88 6.52 7.71 -6.42
N LEU A 89 6.92 8.38 -7.49
CA LEU A 89 6.43 8.06 -8.83
C LEU A 89 6.88 6.66 -9.28
N LEU A 90 8.16 6.33 -9.11
CA LEU A 90 8.70 5.02 -9.46
C LEU A 90 8.08 3.90 -8.63
N MET A 91 7.92 4.12 -7.31
CA MET A 91 7.24 3.18 -6.43
C MET A 91 5.80 2.93 -6.90
N SER A 92 5.07 4.01 -7.15
CA SER A 92 3.68 3.91 -7.63
C SER A 92 3.59 3.16 -8.95
N GLN A 93 4.51 3.39 -9.90
CA GLN A 93 4.54 2.65 -11.17
C GLN A 93 4.82 1.16 -10.98
N ARG A 94 5.75 0.80 -10.09
CA ARG A 94 6.08 -0.60 -9.79
C ARG A 94 4.91 -1.31 -9.12
N MET A 95 4.24 -0.65 -8.18
CA MET A 95 3.04 -1.19 -7.55
C MET A 95 1.90 -1.37 -8.57
N ILE A 96 1.71 -0.42 -9.49
CA ILE A 96 0.72 -0.57 -10.58
C ILE A 96 1.07 -1.74 -11.51
N ALA A 97 2.33 -2.03 -11.75
CA ALA A 97 2.71 -3.21 -12.52
C ALA A 97 2.24 -4.51 -11.84
N LEU A 98 2.41 -4.61 -10.51
CA LEU A 98 1.89 -5.73 -9.73
C LEU A 98 0.34 -5.77 -9.73
N VAL A 99 -0.32 -4.62 -9.58
CA VAL A 99 -1.78 -4.55 -9.70
C VAL A 99 -2.27 -5.11 -11.04
N LYS A 100 -1.63 -4.74 -12.15
CA LYS A 100 -1.98 -5.26 -13.49
C LYS A 100 -1.74 -6.77 -13.64
N GLN A 101 -0.78 -7.29 -12.91
CA GLN A 101 -0.42 -8.71 -12.95
C GLN A 101 -1.37 -9.58 -12.15
N TYR A 102 -1.80 -9.11 -10.98
CA TYR A 102 -2.49 -9.94 -10.00
C TYR A 102 -3.97 -9.63 -9.82
N VAL A 103 -4.39 -8.36 -9.98
CA VAL A 103 -5.76 -7.94 -9.74
C VAL A 103 -6.63 -8.20 -10.97
N GLY A 104 -7.69 -8.95 -10.77
CA GLY A 104 -8.64 -9.33 -11.81
C GLY A 104 -9.98 -8.60 -11.76
N GLN A 105 -10.83 -8.90 -12.73
CA GLN A 105 -12.20 -8.40 -12.77
C GLN A 105 -13.02 -9.00 -11.61
N GLY A 106 -13.75 -8.15 -10.90
CA GLY A 106 -14.60 -8.56 -9.77
C GLY A 106 -13.86 -8.70 -8.44
N ASP A 107 -12.51 -8.60 -8.43
CA ASP A 107 -11.75 -8.55 -7.18
C ASP A 107 -12.11 -7.31 -6.36
N LYS A 108 -11.97 -7.39 -5.04
CA LYS A 108 -12.02 -6.24 -4.14
C LYS A 108 -10.62 -5.70 -3.92
N VAL A 109 -10.48 -4.38 -3.93
CA VAL A 109 -9.21 -3.71 -3.63
C VAL A 109 -9.42 -2.71 -2.51
N LEU A 110 -8.70 -2.88 -1.41
CA LEU A 110 -8.57 -1.90 -0.33
C LEU A 110 -7.22 -1.23 -0.48
N MET A 111 -7.17 0.10 -0.59
CA MET A 111 -5.91 0.82 -0.62
C MET A 111 -5.91 2.01 0.34
N VAL A 112 -4.73 2.40 0.79
CA VAL A 112 -4.51 3.63 1.55
C VAL A 112 -4.11 4.78 0.62
N THR A 113 -4.30 6.01 1.09
CA THR A 113 -4.02 7.23 0.29
C THR A 113 -2.54 7.51 0.04
N ASN A 114 -1.63 6.78 0.68
CA ASN A 114 -0.19 6.94 0.53
C ASN A 114 0.43 5.77 -0.30
N PRO A 115 1.27 6.03 -1.31
CA PRO A 115 1.68 7.35 -1.86
C PRO A 115 0.59 7.96 -2.77
N ALA A 116 0.41 9.28 -2.69
CA ALA A 116 -0.65 9.99 -3.42
C ALA A 116 -0.68 9.73 -4.95
N PRO A 117 0.46 9.64 -5.69
CA PRO A 117 0.44 9.31 -7.11
C PRO A 117 -0.19 7.96 -7.43
N LEU A 118 -0.13 7.00 -6.49
CA LEU A 118 -0.73 5.68 -6.67
C LEU A 118 -2.25 5.76 -6.80
N VAL A 119 -2.90 6.64 -6.04
CA VAL A 119 -4.37 6.86 -6.12
C VAL A 119 -4.80 7.23 -7.53
N LEU A 120 -4.07 8.19 -8.16
CA LEU A 120 -4.36 8.61 -9.54
C LEU A 120 -4.15 7.49 -10.55
N LEU A 121 -3.10 6.70 -10.39
CA LEU A 121 -2.81 5.58 -11.26
C LEU A 121 -3.84 4.45 -11.09
N MET A 122 -4.26 4.18 -9.86
CA MET A 122 -5.28 3.18 -9.54
C MET A 122 -6.65 3.53 -10.15
N SER A 123 -7.03 4.82 -10.20
CA SER A 123 -8.28 5.25 -10.82
C SER A 123 -8.37 4.84 -12.29
N ARG A 124 -7.24 4.88 -13.02
CA ARG A 124 -7.15 4.40 -14.41
C ARG A 124 -7.25 2.87 -14.49
N GLN A 125 -6.62 2.15 -13.55
CA GLN A 125 -6.66 0.69 -13.54
C GLN A 125 -8.05 0.17 -13.18
N LYS A 126 -8.77 0.83 -12.26
CA LYS A 126 -10.17 0.48 -11.94
C LYS A 126 -11.05 0.41 -13.17
N ARG A 127 -10.94 1.39 -14.09
CA ARG A 127 -11.72 1.42 -15.33
C ARG A 127 -11.37 0.26 -16.27
N ARG A 128 -10.10 -0.17 -16.30
CA ARG A 128 -9.60 -1.22 -17.20
C ARG A 128 -9.85 -2.61 -16.65
N LEU A 129 -9.58 -2.83 -15.36
CA LEU A 129 -9.64 -4.13 -14.72
C LEU A 129 -11.00 -4.43 -14.08
N LYS A 130 -11.86 -3.42 -13.91
CA LYS A 130 -13.24 -3.53 -13.40
C LYS A 130 -13.32 -4.18 -12.01
N PHE A 131 -12.38 -3.87 -11.10
CA PHE A 131 -12.42 -4.31 -9.71
C PHE A 131 -13.26 -3.36 -8.84
N GLU A 132 -13.70 -3.82 -7.68
CA GLU A 132 -14.34 -3.01 -6.66
C GLU A 132 -13.27 -2.30 -5.84
N TRP A 133 -13.36 -0.97 -5.67
CA TRP A 133 -12.30 -0.17 -5.06
C TRP A 133 -12.76 0.57 -3.82
N HIS A 134 -12.07 0.29 -2.71
CA HIS A 134 -12.24 0.94 -1.42
C HIS A 134 -10.96 1.69 -1.05
N ILE A 135 -11.11 2.90 -0.56
CA ILE A 135 -9.96 3.73 -0.14
C ILE A 135 -10.08 3.99 1.36
N LEU A 136 -9.05 3.60 2.10
CA LEU A 136 -8.86 3.99 3.48
C LEU A 136 -8.09 5.31 3.51
N VAL A 137 -8.78 6.40 3.82
CA VAL A 137 -8.16 7.72 3.94
C VAL A 137 -7.44 7.79 5.28
N HIS A 138 -6.13 7.71 5.26
CA HIS A 138 -5.28 7.73 6.43
C HIS A 138 -4.80 9.14 6.75
N ASP A 139 -4.36 9.87 5.72
CA ASP A 139 -3.90 11.25 5.84
C ASP A 139 -4.78 12.18 5.02
N VAL A 140 -5.30 13.21 5.66
CA VAL A 140 -6.10 14.25 5.00
C VAL A 140 -5.17 15.40 4.61
N PHE A 141 -4.76 15.42 3.35
CA PHE A 141 -4.07 16.57 2.77
C PHE A 141 -5.10 17.53 2.16
N PRO A 142 -4.94 18.85 2.32
CA PRO A 142 -3.78 19.58 2.84
C PRO A 142 -3.84 19.95 4.34
N GLU A 143 -4.87 19.56 5.07
CA GLU A 143 -5.10 19.99 6.46
C GLU A 143 -3.92 19.63 7.37
N ASN A 144 -3.28 18.49 7.15
CA ASN A 144 -2.10 18.06 7.93
C ASN A 144 -0.86 18.92 7.67
N THR A 145 -0.85 19.77 6.64
CA THR A 145 0.29 20.63 6.32
C THR A 145 0.22 21.96 7.05
N ILE A 146 -0.94 22.39 7.51
CA ILE A 146 -1.15 23.65 8.23
C ILE A 146 -0.42 23.67 9.57
N PRO A 147 -0.51 22.65 10.43
CA PRO A 147 0.25 22.58 11.68
C PRO A 147 1.77 22.51 11.46
N ALA A 148 2.22 22.02 10.31
CA ALA A 148 3.63 21.95 9.93
C ALA A 148 4.19 23.28 9.39
N GLY A 149 3.40 24.37 9.39
CA GLY A 149 3.82 25.71 8.96
C GLY A 149 3.95 25.90 7.46
N LEU A 150 3.46 24.98 6.65
CA LEU A 150 3.43 25.12 5.19
C LEU A 150 2.26 26.04 4.79
N LYS A 151 2.58 27.23 4.24
CA LYS A 151 1.58 28.13 3.67
C LYS A 151 1.04 27.53 2.38
N MET A 152 -0.28 27.33 2.31
CA MET A 152 -0.92 26.99 1.05
C MET A 152 -0.93 28.20 0.11
N PRO A 153 -0.61 28.06 -1.17
CA PRO A 153 -0.94 29.09 -2.16
C PRO A 153 -2.47 29.20 -2.25
N MET A 154 -2.98 30.40 -2.04
CA MET A 154 -4.38 30.76 -2.32
C MET A 154 -4.64 30.72 -3.83
#